data_c31c0e81e48537acc85b5c56bdfe8e42
#
_entry.id   c31c0e81e48537acc85b5c56bdfe8e42
#
_cell.length_a   1.000
_cell.length_b   1.000
_cell.length_c   1.000
_cell.angle_alpha   90.00
_cell.angle_beta   90.00
_cell.angle_gamma   90.00
#
_symmetry.space_group_name_H-M   'P 1'
#
loop_
_entity.id
_entity.type
_entity.pdbx_description
1 polymer ?
#
loop_
_entity_poly.entity_id
_entity_poly.type
_entity_poly.pdbx_seq_one_letter_code
_entity_poly.pdbx_strand_id
1 'polypeptide(L)'
;MNNIILLGPPGAGKGTQADLICELCNVPKISTGDMLREAVASGSALGQKVSNILDTGGLVSDDIIGSLIKERLTKPDCVNGSLFDGVPRTIGQAEQLAEMGVIFTHVIEIHVEDEIIVNRMSGRRVHPALSLIHI
;
A
#
# COMPACT_ATOMS: atom_id res chain seq x y z
N MET A 1 -19.63 -0.41 -3.87
CA MET A 1 -18.15 -0.54 -4.00
C MET A 1 -17.47 0.56 -3.21
N ASN A 2 -16.61 0.18 -2.29
CA ASN A 2 -15.89 1.13 -1.44
C ASN A 2 -14.40 1.15 -1.80
N ASN A 3 -13.96 2.19 -2.48
CA ASN A 3 -12.54 2.44 -2.73
C ASN A 3 -12.08 3.54 -1.78
N ILE A 4 -11.21 3.18 -0.86
CA ILE A 4 -10.79 4.04 0.25
C ILE A 4 -9.29 4.31 0.12
N ILE A 5 -8.91 5.58 0.23
CA ILE A 5 -7.49 5.96 0.39
C ILE A 5 -7.24 6.23 1.86
N LEU A 6 -6.24 5.59 2.41
CA LEU A 6 -5.78 5.83 3.77
C LEU A 6 -4.46 6.58 3.73
N LEU A 7 -4.43 7.76 4.31
CA LEU A 7 -3.27 8.64 4.39
C LEU A 7 -2.78 8.73 5.83
N GLY A 8 -1.49 8.81 5.99
CA GLY A 8 -0.86 8.99 7.29
C GLY A 8 0.64 8.73 7.20
N PRO A 9 1.43 9.42 8.02
CA PRO A 9 2.87 9.18 8.07
C PRO A 9 3.19 7.85 8.72
N PRO A 10 4.42 7.33 8.53
CA PRO A 10 4.88 6.15 9.27
C PRO A 10 4.77 6.41 10.79
N GLY A 11 4.33 5.41 11.53
CA GLY A 11 4.17 5.52 12.98
C GLY A 11 2.84 6.14 13.44
N ALA A 12 1.95 6.53 12.52
CA ALA A 12 0.64 7.09 12.87
C ALA A 12 -0.39 6.02 13.28
N GLY A 13 -0.07 4.73 13.13
CA GLY A 13 -1.02 3.64 13.37
C GLY A 13 -1.84 3.29 12.13
N LYS A 14 -1.40 3.70 10.96
CA LYS A 14 -2.10 3.52 9.70
C LYS A 14 -2.37 2.04 9.38
N GLY A 15 -1.37 1.17 9.54
CA GLY A 15 -1.50 -0.25 9.26
C GLY A 15 -2.56 -0.92 10.14
N THR A 16 -2.60 -0.58 11.42
CA THR A 16 -3.58 -1.12 12.37
C THR A 16 -5.00 -0.70 11.98
N GLN A 17 -5.19 0.58 11.66
CA GLN A 17 -6.49 1.09 11.24
C GLN A 17 -6.91 0.53 9.87
N ALA A 18 -5.94 0.34 8.96
CA ALA A 18 -6.22 -0.25 7.65
C ALA A 18 -6.83 -1.65 7.78
N ASP A 19 -6.26 -2.49 8.63
CA ASP A 19 -6.76 -3.84 8.84
C ASP A 19 -8.19 -3.86 9.38
N LEU A 20 -8.51 -2.97 10.33
CA LEU A 20 -9.86 -2.84 10.87
C LEU A 20 -10.87 -2.35 9.82
N ILE A 21 -10.49 -1.38 9.01
CA ILE A 21 -11.35 -0.85 7.94
C ILE A 21 -11.61 -1.92 6.88
N CYS A 22 -10.57 -2.66 6.49
CA CYS A 22 -10.72 -3.75 5.53
C CYS A 22 -11.68 -4.82 6.02
N GLU A 23 -11.62 -5.17 7.29
CA GLU A 23 -12.54 -6.13 7.90
C GLU A 23 -13.97 -5.60 7.91
N LEU A 24 -14.18 -4.35 8.32
CA LEU A 24 -15.51 -3.72 8.40
C LEU A 24 -16.16 -3.58 7.02
N CYS A 25 -15.39 -3.20 6.01
CA CYS A 25 -15.88 -2.95 4.65
C CYS A 25 -15.82 -4.18 3.76
N ASN A 26 -15.22 -5.27 4.23
CA ASN A 26 -14.98 -6.49 3.45
C ASN A 26 -14.25 -6.22 2.14
N VAL A 27 -13.16 -5.47 2.23
CA VAL A 27 -12.30 -5.12 1.10
C VAL A 27 -10.85 -5.48 1.40
N PRO A 28 -10.05 -5.82 0.38
CA PRO A 28 -8.63 -6.10 0.57
C PRO A 28 -7.83 -4.81 0.72
N LYS A 29 -6.68 -4.93 1.38
CA LYS A 29 -5.69 -3.86 1.47
C LYS A 29 -4.75 -3.93 0.27
N ILE A 30 -4.60 -2.83 -0.43
CA ILE A 30 -3.63 -2.67 -1.52
C ILE A 30 -2.52 -1.76 -1.03
N SER A 31 -1.35 -2.34 -0.78
CA SER A 31 -0.16 -1.65 -0.32
C SER A 31 0.95 -1.84 -1.35
N THR A 32 1.68 -0.76 -1.66
CA THR A 32 2.82 -0.83 -2.59
C THR A 32 3.85 -1.84 -2.13
N GLY A 33 4.20 -1.85 -0.85
CA GLY A 33 5.17 -2.78 -0.31
C GLY A 33 4.75 -4.24 -0.50
N ASP A 34 3.50 -4.55 -0.21
CA ASP A 34 2.96 -5.90 -0.36
C ASP A 34 2.92 -6.33 -1.83
N MET A 35 2.51 -5.44 -2.73
CA MET A 35 2.49 -5.72 -4.16
C MET A 35 3.89 -5.98 -4.72
N LEU A 36 4.88 -5.21 -4.29
CA LEU A 36 6.27 -5.39 -4.71
C LEU A 36 6.84 -6.73 -4.22
N ARG A 37 6.59 -7.08 -2.97
CA ARG A 37 7.03 -8.36 -2.40
C ARG A 37 6.36 -9.54 -3.10
N GLU A 38 5.08 -9.45 -3.37
CA GLU A 38 4.33 -10.48 -4.08
C GLU A 38 4.82 -10.65 -5.52
N ALA A 39 5.08 -9.56 -6.22
CA ALA A 39 5.61 -9.58 -7.58
C ALA A 39 6.98 -10.27 -7.64
N VAL A 40 7.88 -9.94 -6.71
CA VAL A 40 9.20 -10.58 -6.61
C VAL A 40 9.07 -12.07 -6.33
N ALA A 41 8.20 -12.45 -5.41
CA ALA A 41 7.97 -13.84 -5.05
C ALA A 41 7.36 -14.67 -6.18
N SER A 42 6.57 -14.05 -7.06
CA SER A 42 5.92 -14.75 -8.17
C SER A 42 6.87 -15.18 -9.29
N GLY A 43 8.06 -14.57 -9.36
CA GLY A 43 9.04 -14.87 -10.41
C GLY A 43 8.62 -14.46 -11.82
N SER A 44 7.58 -13.63 -11.95
CA SER A 44 7.15 -13.11 -13.25
C SER A 44 8.20 -12.16 -13.87
N ALA A 45 8.06 -11.86 -15.17
CA ALA A 45 8.94 -10.92 -15.83
C ALA A 45 8.93 -9.54 -15.14
N LEU A 46 7.76 -9.07 -14.73
CA LEU A 46 7.60 -7.82 -13.98
C LEU A 46 8.25 -7.94 -12.59
N GLY A 47 8.09 -9.07 -11.92
CA GLY A 47 8.71 -9.34 -10.62
C GLY A 47 10.23 -9.36 -10.70
N GLN A 48 10.81 -9.93 -11.73
CA GLN A 48 12.26 -9.91 -11.96
C GLN A 48 12.77 -8.48 -12.18
N LYS A 49 12.05 -7.69 -12.93
CA LYS A 49 12.37 -6.27 -13.17
C LYS A 49 12.35 -5.47 -11.86
N VAL A 50 11.35 -5.68 -11.03
CA VAL A 50 11.25 -5.07 -9.71
C VAL A 50 12.40 -5.50 -8.81
N SER A 51 12.72 -6.79 -8.77
CA SER A 51 13.82 -7.33 -7.98
C SER A 51 15.15 -6.70 -8.37
N ASN A 52 15.43 -6.57 -9.66
CA ASN A 52 16.65 -5.93 -10.14
C ASN A 52 16.75 -4.46 -9.72
N ILE A 53 15.64 -3.73 -9.78
CA ILE A 53 15.59 -2.32 -9.34
C ILE A 53 15.86 -2.21 -7.85
N LEU A 54 15.25 -3.06 -7.03
CA LEU A 54 15.45 -3.06 -5.57
C LEU A 54 16.86 -3.46 -5.18
N ASP A 55 17.45 -4.45 -5.85
CA ASP A 55 18.81 -4.92 -5.59
C ASP A 55 19.86 -3.84 -5.87
N THR A 56 19.59 -2.96 -6.83
CA THR A 56 20.48 -1.83 -7.15
C THR A 56 20.21 -0.59 -6.29
N GLY A 57 19.25 -0.65 -5.36
CA GLY A 57 18.87 0.47 -4.51
C GLY A 57 18.04 1.53 -5.22
N GLY A 58 17.52 1.22 -6.41
CA GLY A 58 16.70 2.12 -7.20
C GLY A 58 15.27 2.26 -6.67
N LEU A 59 14.58 3.27 -7.17
CA LEU A 59 13.15 3.48 -6.91
C LEU A 59 12.32 2.86 -8.03
N VAL A 60 11.22 2.22 -7.65
CA VAL A 60 10.27 1.67 -8.62
C VAL A 60 9.47 2.81 -9.23
N SER A 61 9.43 2.86 -10.56
CA SER A 61 8.73 3.93 -11.29
C SER A 61 7.22 3.87 -11.12
N ASP A 62 6.55 5.00 -11.34
CA ASP A 62 5.09 5.09 -11.30
C ASP A 62 4.43 4.14 -12.31
N ASP A 63 5.04 3.92 -13.47
CA ASP A 63 4.52 3.01 -14.49
C ASP A 63 4.49 1.56 -14.00
N ILE A 64 5.52 1.13 -13.31
CA ILE A 64 5.59 -0.22 -12.72
C ILE A 64 4.56 -0.34 -11.61
N ILE A 65 4.47 0.64 -10.72
CA ILE A 65 3.46 0.67 -9.66
C ILE A 65 2.05 0.61 -10.25
N GLY A 66 1.77 1.40 -11.28
CA GLY A 66 0.49 1.38 -11.97
C GLY A 66 0.15 0.01 -12.57
N SER A 67 1.12 -0.66 -13.18
CA SER A 67 0.95 -2.01 -13.73
C SER A 67 0.63 -3.03 -12.64
N LEU A 68 1.30 -2.96 -11.49
CA LEU A 68 1.05 -3.82 -10.35
C LEU A 68 -0.35 -3.62 -9.77
N ILE A 69 -0.77 -2.37 -9.63
CA ILE A 69 -2.12 -2.03 -9.15
C ILE A 69 -3.18 -2.58 -10.12
N LYS A 70 -2.99 -2.38 -11.41
CA LYS A 70 -3.92 -2.87 -12.42
C LYS A 70 -4.08 -4.39 -12.34
N GLU A 71 -2.98 -5.12 -12.23
CA GLU A 71 -3.00 -6.56 -12.06
C GLU A 71 -3.70 -6.98 -10.77
N ARG A 72 -3.40 -6.30 -9.66
CA ARG A 72 -4.01 -6.59 -8.37
C ARG A 72 -5.52 -6.37 -8.37
N LEU A 73 -6.01 -5.32 -9.03
CA LEU A 73 -7.43 -5.01 -9.11
C LEU A 73 -8.25 -5.99 -9.93
N THR A 74 -7.61 -6.82 -10.74
CA THR A 74 -8.31 -7.87 -11.51
C THR A 74 -8.67 -9.09 -10.68
N LYS A 75 -8.14 -9.19 -9.46
CA LYS A 75 -8.40 -10.35 -8.59
C LYS A 75 -9.82 -10.30 -8.01
N PRO A 76 -10.45 -11.48 -7.78
CA PRO A 76 -11.84 -11.55 -7.33
C PRO A 76 -12.13 -10.88 -5.98
N ASP A 77 -11.13 -10.77 -5.10
CA ASP A 77 -11.30 -10.16 -3.80
C ASP A 77 -11.52 -8.64 -3.88
N CYS A 78 -11.23 -8.02 -5.02
CA CYS A 78 -11.41 -6.59 -5.24
C CYS A 78 -12.82 -6.21 -5.75
N VAL A 79 -13.73 -7.16 -5.85
CA VAL A 79 -15.10 -6.95 -6.37
C VAL A 79 -15.87 -5.88 -5.58
N ASN A 80 -15.71 -5.84 -4.27
CA ASN A 80 -16.41 -4.88 -3.40
C ASN A 80 -15.66 -3.56 -3.20
N GLY A 81 -14.52 -3.39 -3.86
CA GLY A 81 -13.64 -2.25 -3.70
C GLY A 81 -12.33 -2.64 -3.07
N SER A 82 -11.57 -1.63 -2.63
CA SER A 82 -10.24 -1.83 -2.07
C SER A 82 -9.87 -0.69 -1.15
N LEU A 83 -8.98 -0.96 -0.19
CA LEU A 83 -8.36 0.07 0.62
C LEU A 83 -6.92 0.26 0.13
N PHE A 84 -6.59 1.48 -0.28
CA PHE A 84 -5.27 1.84 -0.80
C PHE A 84 -4.43 2.43 0.33
N ASP A 85 -3.39 1.71 0.72
CA ASP A 85 -2.44 2.11 1.76
C ASP A 85 -1.08 2.42 1.13
N GLY A 86 -0.67 3.68 1.22
CA GLY A 86 0.59 4.14 0.65
C GLY A 86 0.55 4.42 -0.86
N VAL A 87 -0.62 4.42 -1.46
CA VAL A 87 -0.88 4.72 -2.87
C VAL A 87 -2.18 5.52 -2.96
N PRO A 88 -2.27 6.59 -3.76
CA PRO A 88 -1.18 7.22 -4.52
C PRO A 88 -0.22 8.02 -3.64
N ARG A 89 1.05 8.06 -4.02
CA ARG A 89 2.08 8.89 -3.35
C ARG A 89 2.51 10.08 -4.21
N THR A 90 2.20 10.04 -5.49
CA THR A 90 2.52 11.09 -6.45
C THR A 90 1.29 11.43 -7.28
N ILE A 91 1.33 12.61 -7.92
CA ILE A 91 0.28 13.02 -8.85
C ILE A 91 0.18 12.05 -10.03
N GLY A 92 1.33 11.57 -10.54
CA GLY A 92 1.37 10.59 -11.62
C GLY A 92 0.66 9.29 -11.26
N GLN A 93 0.84 8.78 -10.04
CA GLN A 93 0.12 7.60 -9.56
C GLN A 93 -1.38 7.84 -9.45
N ALA A 94 -1.78 9.01 -8.96
CA ALA A 94 -3.19 9.37 -8.86
C ALA A 94 -3.86 9.45 -10.24
N GLU A 95 -3.18 10.04 -11.21
CA GLU A 95 -3.66 10.12 -12.59
C GLU A 95 -3.81 8.72 -13.21
N GLN A 96 -2.85 7.83 -13.00
CA GLN A 96 -2.93 6.45 -13.46
C GLN A 96 -4.12 5.70 -12.88
N LEU A 97 -4.40 5.87 -11.61
CA LEU A 97 -5.58 5.28 -10.98
C LEU A 97 -6.88 5.81 -11.57
N ALA A 98 -6.96 7.09 -11.86
CA ALA A 98 -8.11 7.70 -12.52
C ALA A 98 -8.29 7.14 -13.93
N GLU A 99 -7.22 6.97 -14.70
CA GLU A 99 -7.24 6.38 -16.03
C GLU A 99 -7.70 4.92 -16.03
N MET A 100 -7.41 4.18 -14.98
CA MET A 100 -7.89 2.82 -14.79
C MET A 100 -9.38 2.74 -14.42
N GLY A 101 -10.04 3.86 -14.21
CA GLY A 101 -11.45 3.90 -13.83
C GLY A 101 -11.70 3.71 -12.34
N VAL A 102 -10.67 3.82 -11.51
CA VAL A 102 -10.83 3.72 -10.05
C VAL A 102 -11.48 4.99 -9.52
N ILE A 103 -12.63 4.86 -8.88
CA ILE A 103 -13.36 5.96 -8.28
C ILE A 103 -13.24 5.81 -6.76
N PHE A 104 -12.59 6.78 -6.12
CA PHE A 104 -12.45 6.78 -4.67
C PHE A 104 -13.71 7.31 -4.01
N THR A 105 -14.23 6.54 -3.07
CA THR A 105 -15.44 6.90 -2.32
C THR A 105 -15.12 7.64 -1.03
N HIS A 106 -13.94 7.34 -0.44
CA HIS A 106 -13.51 7.95 0.82
C HIS A 106 -12.00 8.17 0.82
N VAL A 107 -11.58 9.29 1.41
CA VAL A 107 -10.18 9.58 1.72
C VAL A 107 -10.09 9.81 3.22
N ILE A 108 -9.33 8.98 3.91
CA ILE A 108 -9.19 9.05 5.38
C ILE A 108 -7.75 9.40 5.71
N GLU A 109 -7.56 10.46 6.46
CA GLU A 109 -6.25 10.85 6.97
C GLU A 109 -6.17 10.54 8.45
N ILE A 110 -5.10 9.84 8.85
CA ILE A 110 -4.78 9.62 10.26
C ILE A 110 -3.75 10.68 10.65
N HIS A 111 -4.18 11.63 11.46
CA HIS A 111 -3.33 12.71 11.94
C HIS A 111 -2.79 12.39 13.34
N VAL A 112 -1.48 12.50 13.50
CA VAL A 112 -0.80 12.33 14.79
C VAL A 112 0.27 13.39 14.90
N GLU A 113 0.43 13.97 16.10
CA GLU A 113 1.47 14.97 16.36
C GLU A 113 2.87 14.42 16.00
N ASP A 114 3.70 15.25 15.39
CA ASP A 114 5.04 14.86 14.94
C ASP A 114 5.89 14.28 16.07
N GLU A 115 5.82 14.85 17.26
CA GLU A 115 6.55 14.37 18.44
C GLU A 115 6.18 12.92 18.80
N ILE A 116 4.89 12.58 18.73
CA ILE A 116 4.41 11.23 18.99
C ILE A 116 4.94 10.27 17.92
N ILE A 117 4.95 10.68 16.66
CA ILE A 117 5.47 9.88 15.55
C ILE A 117 6.96 9.59 15.74
N VAL A 118 7.75 10.61 16.08
CA VAL A 118 9.19 10.45 16.33
C VAL A 118 9.43 9.45 17.46
N ASN A 119 8.71 9.56 18.57
CA ASN A 119 8.83 8.63 19.69
C ASN A 119 8.49 7.19 19.30
N ARG A 120 7.42 6.99 18.55
CA ARG A 120 7.01 5.67 18.06
C ARG A 120 8.04 5.05 17.13
N MET A 121 8.53 5.82 16.17
CA MET A 121 9.53 5.33 15.19
C MET A 121 10.85 4.99 15.87
N SER A 122 11.27 5.74 16.87
CA SER A 122 12.50 5.47 17.64
C SER A 122 12.45 4.14 18.38
N GLY A 123 11.26 3.72 18.80
CA GLY A 123 11.06 2.45 19.51
C GLY A 123 10.62 1.28 18.64
N ARG A 124 10.50 1.50 17.33
CA ARG A 124 9.93 0.48 16.43
C ARG A 124 10.81 -0.75 16.30
N ARG A 125 10.18 -1.92 16.44
CA ARG A 125 10.81 -3.23 16.26
C ARG A 125 9.93 -4.08 15.37
N VAL A 126 10.56 -4.93 14.56
CA VAL A 126 9.86 -5.87 13.69
C VAL A 126 10.18 -7.29 14.14
N HIS A 127 9.16 -8.13 14.28
CA HIS A 127 9.33 -9.56 14.53
C HIS A 127 9.04 -10.31 13.23
N PRO A 128 10.04 -10.72 12.45
CA PRO A 128 9.83 -11.27 11.10
C PRO A 128 8.98 -12.54 11.08
N ALA A 129 9.17 -13.43 12.06
CA ALA A 129 8.46 -14.70 12.11
C ALA A 129 6.95 -14.55 12.33
N LEU A 130 6.54 -13.48 13.03
CA LEU A 130 5.14 -13.20 13.35
C LEU A 130 4.57 -12.04 12.54
N SER A 131 5.38 -11.40 11.72
CA SER A 131 5.04 -10.19 10.98
C SER A 131 4.50 -9.06 11.88
N LEU A 132 4.97 -9.00 13.13
CA LEU A 132 4.57 -8.00 14.11
C LEU A 132 5.55 -6.83 14.12
N ILE A 133 5.01 -5.63 14.35
CA ILE A 133 5.79 -4.41 14.55
C ILE A 133 5.53 -3.94 15.97
N HIS A 134 6.60 -3.78 16.74
CA HIS A 134 6.54 -3.21 18.07
C HIS A 134 7.02 -1.75 18.03
N ILE A 135 6.22 -0.88 18.59
CA ILE A 135 6.50 0.57 18.61
C ILE A 135 6.65 1.04 20.05
#